data_5da62650233d6a12423f7508fec90bc3
#
_entry.id   5da62650233d6a12423f7508fec90bc3
#
_cell.length_a   1.000
_cell.length_b   1.000
_cell.length_c   1.000
_cell.angle_alpha   90.00
_cell.angle_beta   90.00
_cell.angle_gamma   90.00
#
_symmetry.space_group_name_H-M   'P 1'
#
loop_
_entity.id
_entity.type
_entity.pdbx_description
1 polymer ?
#
loop_
_entity_poly.entity_id
_entity_poly.type
_entity_poly.pdbx_seq_one_letter_code
_entity_poly.pdbx_strand_id
1 'polypeptide(L)'
;VPYKRGGSSEEKGFDCSGFVRHMFEKSVGLVLPRRAEEQAKVTEEINRSELKPGDLVFFNTMKRTFSHVGIYVGDGKFIHAPRPGKSVRVDDMREAYWQKRFNGARRVQSDKLQTEPAQK
;
A
#
# COMPACT_ATOMS: atom_id res chain seq x y z
N VAL A 1 -3.92 -14.27 1.30
CA VAL A 1 -3.02 -14.23 0.14
C VAL A 1 -1.57 -14.27 0.62
N PRO A 2 -0.81 -15.27 0.21
CA PRO A 2 0.58 -15.36 0.65
C PRO A 2 1.46 -14.27 0.03
N TYR A 3 2.38 -13.78 0.82
CA TYR A 3 3.35 -12.81 0.35
C TYR A 3 4.49 -13.53 -0.39
N LYS A 4 4.92 -12.95 -1.50
CA LYS A 4 6.05 -13.50 -2.24
C LYS A 4 6.85 -12.34 -2.84
N ARG A 5 8.16 -12.32 -2.61
CA ARG A 5 9.01 -11.24 -3.08
C ARG A 5 8.93 -11.11 -4.60
N GLY A 6 8.63 -9.91 -5.07
CA GLY A 6 8.46 -9.65 -6.48
C GLY A 6 7.12 -10.12 -7.03
N GLY A 7 6.27 -10.72 -6.20
CA GLY A 7 4.98 -11.19 -6.65
C GLY A 7 3.99 -10.06 -6.85
N SER A 8 3.14 -10.21 -7.86
CA SER A 8 2.12 -9.21 -8.17
C SER A 8 0.81 -9.84 -8.60
N SER A 9 0.64 -11.15 -8.42
CA SER A 9 -0.60 -11.84 -8.77
C SER A 9 -1.04 -12.73 -7.61
N GLU A 10 -2.32 -13.04 -7.57
CA GLU A 10 -2.87 -13.90 -6.54
C GLU A 10 -2.28 -15.31 -6.56
N GLU A 11 -2.00 -15.81 -7.75
CA GLU A 11 -1.47 -17.16 -7.91
C GLU A 11 -0.06 -17.29 -7.37
N LYS A 12 0.74 -16.24 -7.51
CA LYS A 12 2.14 -16.25 -7.09
C LYS A 12 2.35 -15.60 -5.72
N GLY A 13 1.27 -15.03 -5.13
CA GLY A 13 1.37 -14.24 -3.92
C GLY A 13 1.83 -12.83 -4.25
N PHE A 14 1.89 -11.99 -3.23
CA PHE A 14 2.21 -10.57 -3.42
C PHE A 14 3.33 -10.14 -2.49
N ASP A 15 4.15 -9.19 -2.95
CA ASP A 15 4.93 -8.36 -2.05
C ASP A 15 4.05 -7.15 -1.68
N CYS A 16 4.57 -6.24 -0.82
CA CYS A 16 3.73 -5.17 -0.28
C CYS A 16 3.18 -4.24 -1.34
N SER A 17 4.02 -3.78 -2.27
CA SER A 17 3.56 -2.85 -3.32
C SER A 17 2.74 -3.56 -4.39
N GLY A 18 3.02 -4.84 -4.65
CA GLY A 18 2.23 -5.64 -5.58
C GLY A 18 0.81 -5.85 -5.08
N PHE A 19 0.66 -6.08 -3.78
CA PHE A 19 -0.66 -6.22 -3.16
C PHE A 19 -1.47 -4.92 -3.30
N VAL A 20 -0.86 -3.78 -2.98
CA VAL A 20 -1.54 -2.49 -3.09
C VAL A 20 -1.94 -2.22 -4.54
N ARG A 21 -1.03 -2.46 -5.48
CA ARG A 21 -1.33 -2.27 -6.89
C ARG A 21 -2.50 -3.14 -7.34
N HIS A 22 -2.51 -4.40 -6.94
CA HIS A 22 -3.58 -5.33 -7.29
C HIS A 22 -4.93 -4.86 -6.73
N MET A 23 -4.96 -4.44 -5.48
CA MET A 23 -6.21 -4.01 -4.85
C MET A 23 -6.80 -2.79 -5.52
N PHE A 24 -5.98 -1.81 -5.88
CA PHE A 24 -6.48 -0.62 -6.55
C PHE A 24 -6.92 -0.91 -7.98
N GLU A 25 -6.22 -1.76 -8.68
CA GLU A 25 -6.60 -2.16 -10.02
C GLU A 25 -7.95 -2.87 -10.03
N LYS A 26 -8.16 -3.79 -9.10
CA LYS A 26 -9.39 -4.58 -9.03
C LYS A 26 -10.59 -3.82 -8.48
N SER A 27 -10.36 -2.92 -7.52
CA SER A 27 -11.49 -2.27 -6.87
C SER A 27 -11.94 -0.98 -7.56
N VAL A 28 -11.01 -0.19 -8.10
CA VAL A 28 -11.35 1.10 -8.71
C VAL A 28 -10.75 1.30 -10.11
N GLY A 29 -10.05 0.32 -10.63
CA GLY A 29 -9.48 0.38 -11.98
C GLY A 29 -8.29 1.30 -12.14
N LEU A 30 -7.66 1.70 -11.05
CA LEU A 30 -6.48 2.57 -11.09
C LEU A 30 -5.21 1.73 -11.11
N VAL A 31 -4.29 2.05 -12.02
CA VAL A 31 -3.02 1.33 -12.13
C VAL A 31 -1.94 2.12 -11.43
N LEU A 32 -1.49 1.62 -10.28
CA LEU A 32 -0.41 2.22 -9.52
C LEU A 32 0.95 1.70 -10.02
N PRO A 33 2.03 2.48 -9.81
CA PRO A 33 3.36 1.96 -10.09
C PRO A 33 3.65 0.67 -9.32
N ARG A 34 4.63 -0.07 -9.77
CA ARG A 34 4.95 -1.38 -9.20
C ARG A 34 5.63 -1.31 -7.85
N ARG A 35 6.44 -0.28 -7.61
CA ARG A 35 7.28 -0.19 -6.42
C ARG A 35 6.72 0.81 -5.42
N ALA A 36 6.94 0.54 -4.12
CA ALA A 36 6.40 1.38 -3.06
C ALA A 36 6.85 2.84 -3.17
N GLU A 37 8.13 3.09 -3.39
CA GLU A 37 8.63 4.46 -3.50
C GLU A 37 8.06 5.19 -4.70
N GLU A 38 7.72 4.48 -5.76
CA GLU A 38 7.09 5.07 -6.92
C GLU A 38 5.62 5.37 -6.65
N GLN A 39 4.95 4.50 -5.89
CA GLN A 39 3.58 4.72 -5.49
C GLN A 39 3.48 5.98 -4.62
N ALA A 40 4.47 6.20 -3.77
CA ALA A 40 4.50 7.42 -2.95
C ALA A 40 4.63 8.67 -3.81
N LYS A 41 5.41 8.61 -4.89
CA LYS A 41 5.65 9.78 -5.75
C LYS A 41 4.42 10.21 -6.53
N VAL A 42 3.51 9.31 -6.84
CA VAL A 42 2.35 9.62 -7.68
C VAL A 42 1.08 9.87 -6.86
N THR A 43 1.21 9.93 -5.55
CA THR A 43 0.08 10.13 -4.66
C THR A 43 0.27 11.41 -3.86
N GLU A 44 -0.84 11.94 -3.35
CA GLU A 44 -0.82 13.21 -2.62
C GLU A 44 -0.49 12.99 -1.14
N GLU A 45 0.48 13.74 -0.64
CA GLU A 45 0.82 13.67 0.78
C GLU A 45 -0.31 14.25 1.62
N ILE A 46 -0.71 13.53 2.68
CA ILE A 46 -1.70 14.00 3.63
C ILE A 46 -1.16 13.85 5.04
N ASN A 47 -1.76 14.55 5.99
CA ASN A 47 -1.39 14.40 7.39
C ASN A 47 -1.94 13.09 7.92
N ARG A 48 -1.21 12.50 8.87
CA ARG A 48 -1.65 11.27 9.51
C ARG A 48 -3.05 11.41 10.12
N SER A 49 -3.36 12.58 10.64
CA SER A 49 -4.67 12.85 11.24
C SER A 49 -5.80 12.88 10.22
N GLU A 50 -5.47 12.97 8.93
CA GLU A 50 -6.47 13.03 7.86
C GLU A 50 -6.74 11.69 7.21
N LEU A 51 -6.12 10.62 7.70
CA LEU A 51 -6.26 9.28 7.10
C LEU A 51 -7.71 8.83 7.04
N LYS A 52 -8.06 8.28 5.87
CA LYS A 52 -9.37 7.68 5.62
C LYS A 52 -9.17 6.30 5.01
N PRO A 53 -10.15 5.39 5.17
CA PRO A 53 -10.02 4.07 4.53
C PRO A 53 -9.75 4.22 3.04
N GLY A 54 -8.77 3.46 2.55
CA GLY A 54 -8.34 3.53 1.16
C GLY A 54 -7.07 4.34 0.95
N ASP A 55 -6.67 5.15 1.92
CA ASP A 55 -5.40 5.88 1.82
C ASP A 55 -4.23 4.94 2.01
N LEU A 56 -3.07 5.31 1.48
CA LEU A 56 -1.86 4.52 1.62
C LEU A 56 -1.03 4.98 2.81
N VAL A 57 -0.41 4.01 3.49
CA VAL A 57 0.50 4.30 4.59
C VAL A 57 1.84 3.64 4.27
N PHE A 58 2.92 4.41 4.47
CA PHE A 58 4.26 3.99 4.10
C PHE A 58 5.15 3.88 5.33
N PHE A 59 6.04 2.89 5.32
CA PHE A 59 6.90 2.59 6.46
C PHE A 59 8.30 2.26 6.00
N ASN A 60 9.25 2.41 6.91
CA ASN A 60 10.65 2.03 6.70
C ASN A 60 10.88 0.69 7.41
N THR A 61 10.77 -0.41 6.69
CA THR A 61 10.99 -1.73 7.26
C THR A 61 12.28 -2.39 6.79
N MET A 62 12.95 -1.77 5.81
CA MET A 62 14.20 -2.30 5.24
C MET A 62 15.29 -1.25 5.26
N LYS A 63 15.29 -0.42 6.28
CA LYS A 63 16.26 0.67 6.46
C LYS A 63 16.29 1.63 5.27
N ARG A 64 15.19 1.75 4.56
CA ARG A 64 14.98 2.66 3.43
C ARG A 64 13.62 3.33 3.56
N THR A 65 13.57 4.61 3.22
CA THR A 65 12.32 5.36 3.20
C THR A 65 11.37 4.75 2.16
N PHE A 66 10.09 4.64 2.52
CA PHE A 66 9.05 4.09 1.66
C PHE A 66 9.36 2.68 1.17
N SER A 67 9.96 1.86 2.02
CA SER A 67 10.27 0.47 1.65
C SER A 67 9.08 -0.47 1.85
N HIS A 68 8.04 -0.03 2.55
CA HIS A 68 6.86 -0.84 2.81
C HIS A 68 5.60 0.01 2.67
N VAL A 69 4.53 -0.56 2.14
CA VAL A 69 3.27 0.15 1.94
C VAL A 69 2.09 -0.75 2.30
N GLY A 70 1.04 -0.13 2.83
CA GLY A 70 -0.23 -0.79 3.11
C GLY A 70 -1.39 0.14 2.83
N ILE A 71 -2.60 -0.38 2.99
CA ILE A 71 -3.83 0.37 2.75
C ILE A 71 -4.53 0.57 4.09
N TYR A 72 -4.78 1.84 4.44
CA TYR A 72 -5.48 2.16 5.67
C TYR A 72 -6.93 1.70 5.58
N VAL A 73 -7.42 1.04 6.64
CA VAL A 73 -8.79 0.52 6.66
C VAL A 73 -9.66 1.15 7.75
N GLY A 74 -9.12 2.16 8.44
CA GLY A 74 -9.85 2.84 9.50
C GLY A 74 -9.43 2.38 10.88
N ASP A 75 -9.79 3.14 11.88
CA ASP A 75 -9.56 2.81 13.29
C ASP A 75 -8.09 2.51 13.60
N GLY A 76 -7.19 3.25 12.96
CA GLY A 76 -5.76 3.09 13.18
C GLY A 76 -5.15 1.85 12.56
N LYS A 77 -5.90 1.12 11.74
CA LYS A 77 -5.45 -0.17 11.20
C LYS A 77 -5.20 -0.10 9.71
N PHE A 78 -4.32 -0.98 9.24
CA PHE A 78 -4.03 -1.07 7.81
C PHE A 78 -3.84 -2.52 7.40
N ILE A 79 -4.17 -2.81 6.14
CA ILE A 79 -4.01 -4.13 5.56
C ILE A 79 -2.79 -4.12 4.64
N HIS A 80 -1.97 -5.16 4.71
CA HIS A 80 -0.74 -5.21 3.95
C HIS A 80 -0.22 -6.64 3.79
N ALA A 81 0.72 -6.81 2.86
CA ALA A 81 1.46 -8.05 2.68
C ALA A 81 2.81 -7.87 3.38
N PRO A 82 2.99 -8.41 4.59
CA PRO A 82 4.12 -8.02 5.44
C PRO A 82 5.49 -8.53 4.98
N ARG A 83 5.59 -9.80 4.53
CA ARG A 83 6.88 -10.36 4.13
C ARG A 83 6.69 -11.71 3.48
N PRO A 84 7.75 -12.24 2.82
CA PRO A 84 7.68 -13.55 2.16
C PRO A 84 7.24 -14.64 3.12
N GLY A 85 6.39 -15.54 2.64
CA GLY A 85 5.91 -16.67 3.42
C GLY A 85 4.80 -16.36 4.39
N LYS A 86 4.36 -15.10 4.48
CA LYS A 86 3.27 -14.69 5.36
C LYS A 86 2.05 -14.31 4.54
N SER A 87 0.88 -14.51 5.12
CA SER A 87 -0.36 -14.08 4.49
C SER A 87 -0.55 -12.57 4.65
N VAL A 88 -1.37 -12.00 3.78
CA VAL A 88 -1.84 -10.62 3.94
C VAL A 88 -2.55 -10.52 5.29
N ARG A 89 -2.30 -9.44 6.02
CA ARG A 89 -2.85 -9.28 7.36
C ARG A 89 -3.18 -7.83 7.67
N VAL A 90 -3.95 -7.63 8.75
CA VAL A 90 -4.26 -6.30 9.28
C VAL A 90 -3.40 -6.06 10.51
N ASP A 91 -2.73 -4.92 10.56
CA ASP A 91 -1.95 -4.49 11.72
C ASP A 91 -2.39 -3.11 12.17
N ASP A 92 -2.02 -2.74 13.40
CA ASP A 92 -2.40 -1.47 13.99
C ASP A 92 -1.21 -0.50 13.95
N MET A 93 -1.39 0.64 13.27
CA MET A 93 -0.36 1.67 13.14
C MET A 93 0.05 2.28 14.46
N ARG A 94 -0.78 2.14 15.48
CA ARG A 94 -0.52 2.72 16.80
C ARG A 94 0.48 1.92 17.61
N GLU A 95 0.80 0.69 17.17
CA GLU A 95 1.83 -0.11 17.82
C GLU A 95 3.20 0.52 17.62
N ALA A 96 4.05 0.39 18.65
CA ALA A 96 5.37 1.04 18.66
C ALA A 96 6.21 0.67 17.44
N TYR A 97 6.15 -0.59 17.00
CA TYR A 97 6.89 -1.04 15.83
C TYR A 97 6.58 -0.18 14.60
N TRP A 98 5.28 0.04 14.34
CA TRP A 98 4.84 0.79 13.17
C TRP A 98 5.01 2.29 13.34
N GLN A 99 4.79 2.81 14.55
CA GLN A 99 4.97 4.24 14.79
C GLN A 99 6.41 4.69 14.52
N LYS A 100 7.38 3.88 14.93
CA LYS A 100 8.79 4.21 14.71
C LYS A 100 9.18 4.19 13.24
N ARG A 101 8.46 3.45 12.43
CA ARG A 101 8.81 3.24 11.02
C ARG A 101 7.95 4.03 10.05
N PHE A 102 6.98 4.76 10.54
CA PHE A 102 6.05 5.51 9.69
C PHE A 102 6.77 6.58 8.88
N ASN A 103 6.61 6.55 7.55
CA ASN A 103 7.21 7.51 6.63
C ASN A 103 6.21 8.52 6.10
N GLY A 104 4.94 8.20 6.09
CA GLY A 104 3.94 9.15 5.61
C GLY A 104 2.66 8.50 5.17
N ALA A 105 1.64 9.33 5.06
CA ALA A 105 0.32 8.94 4.57
C ALA A 105 0.11 9.62 3.22
N ARG A 106 -0.46 8.89 2.26
CA ARG A 106 -0.68 9.39 0.91
C ARG A 106 -2.07 9.02 0.42
N ARG A 107 -2.66 9.90 -0.37
CA ARG A 107 -4.00 9.67 -0.92
C ARG A 107 -3.89 9.46 -2.42
N VAL A 108 -4.51 8.39 -2.90
CA VAL A 108 -4.57 8.09 -4.32
C VAL A 108 -5.60 9.01 -4.97
N GLN A 109 -5.18 9.70 -6.04
CA GLN A 109 -6.07 10.61 -6.77
C GLN A 109 -6.15 10.12 -8.21
N SER A 110 -7.38 9.86 -8.67
CA SER A 110 -7.60 9.26 -9.99
C SER A 110 -7.16 10.16 -11.14
N ASP A 111 -7.15 11.46 -10.94
CA ASP A 111 -6.76 12.41 -12.00
C ASP A 111 -5.26 12.40 -12.28
N LYS A 112 -4.47 11.77 -11.41
CA LYS A 112 -3.00 11.69 -11.59
C LYS A 112 -2.54 10.32 -12.02
N LEU A 113 -3.46 9.37 -12.22
CA LEU A 113 -3.13 7.99 -12.51
C LEU A 113 -3.86 7.50 -13.73
N GLN A 114 -3.26 6.52 -14.41
CA GLN A 114 -3.90 5.83 -15.52
C GLN A 114 -4.99 4.91 -15.02
N THR A 115 -6.12 4.89 -15.74
CA THR A 115 -7.15 3.90 -15.47
C THR A 115 -7.02 2.78 -16.50
N GLU A 116 -7.54 1.61 -16.19
CA GLU A 116 -7.57 0.52 -17.16
C GLU A 116 -8.48 0.87 -18.31
N PRO A 117 -8.08 0.55 -19.57
CA PRO A 117 -8.95 0.84 -20.72
C PRO A 117 -10.34 0.22 -20.60
N ALA A 118 -10.47 -0.93 -19.99
CA ALA A 118 -11.74 -1.59 -19.82
C ALA A 118 -12.70 -0.84 -18.90
N GLN A 119 -12.20 0.11 -18.16
CA GLN A 119 -12.99 0.91 -17.22
C GLN A 119 -13.67 2.11 -17.87
N LYS A 120 -13.40 2.35 -19.13
CA LYS A 120 -13.95 3.50 -19.84
C LYS A 120 -15.27 3.18 -20.50
#